data_eb1aea97809adca9f5a3931908dfb132
#
_entry.id   eb1aea97809adca9f5a3931908dfb132
#
_cell.length_a   1.000
_cell.length_b   1.000
_cell.length_c   1.000
_cell.angle_alpha   90.00
_cell.angle_beta   90.00
_cell.angle_gamma   90.00
#
_symmetry.space_group_name_H-M   'P 1'
#
loop_
_entity.id
_entity.type
_entity.pdbx_description
1 polymer ?
#
loop_
_entity_poly.entity_id
_entity_poly.type
_entity_poly.pdbx_seq_one_letter_code
_entity_poly.pdbx_strand_id
1 'polypeptide(L)'
;AADADPSKVTNWLSFPACLCATGTRGFFVEAVKRKMFNVVSTTCGTLDHDIARAYKHYYHGSFDLDDVELGEHALMRLGNVIVPNASYGEIIEAVVMPVLEEIYNDRLKETGKTGADAWIGFGSIHLVWELGKRIGTPDTFIYWAAKHQIPVCIPGITDGSIGAQLFMFRQQHRDFHLDTLADEQIMSDLTWDVETSNALMVGGGISKHHVIWWNQYRGGLDSAVYITTAPEHDGLSLIHI
;
A
#
# COMPACT_ATOMS: atom_id res chain seq x y z
N ALA A 1 2.93 -1.09 30.31
CA ALA A 1 3.30 -1.55 28.94
C ALA A 1 4.73 -2.12 28.84
N ALA A 2 5.52 -2.18 29.92
CA ALA A 2 6.90 -2.69 29.86
C ALA A 2 7.01 -4.23 29.93
N ASP A 3 5.93 -4.94 30.21
CA ASP A 3 5.91 -6.39 30.46
C ASP A 3 5.04 -7.18 29.42
N ALA A 4 4.58 -6.53 28.34
CA ALA A 4 3.78 -7.22 27.31
C ALA A 4 4.69 -8.09 26.44
N ASP A 5 4.29 -9.34 26.20
CA ASP A 5 4.95 -10.22 25.23
C ASP A 5 4.87 -9.60 23.82
N PRO A 6 6.02 -9.27 23.20
CA PRO A 6 6.03 -8.64 21.88
C PRO A 6 5.31 -9.47 20.79
N SER A 7 5.22 -10.78 20.96
CA SER A 7 4.49 -11.66 20.02
C SER A 7 2.97 -11.53 20.15
N LYS A 8 2.48 -10.89 21.22
CA LYS A 8 1.07 -10.64 21.51
C LYS A 8 0.66 -9.18 21.28
N VAL A 9 1.51 -8.39 20.64
CA VAL A 9 1.24 -6.99 20.34
C VAL A 9 1.22 -6.76 18.85
N THR A 10 0.15 -6.16 18.32
CA THR A 10 0.10 -5.67 16.94
C THR A 10 0.10 -4.15 16.90
N ASN A 11 1.08 -3.59 16.22
CA ASN A 11 1.17 -2.16 15.92
C ASN A 11 0.81 -1.93 14.45
N TRP A 12 -0.27 -1.22 14.23
CA TRP A 12 -0.78 -0.88 12.90
C TRP A 12 -0.25 0.47 12.45
N LEU A 13 0.09 0.57 11.16
CA LEU A 13 0.34 1.84 10.49
C LEU A 13 -0.67 2.02 9.37
N SER A 14 -1.34 3.17 9.31
CA SER A 14 -2.17 3.51 8.14
C SER A 14 -1.85 4.90 7.59
N PHE A 15 -1.85 5.01 6.27
CA PHE A 15 -1.63 6.27 5.57
C PHE A 15 -2.09 6.21 4.10
N PRO A 16 -2.56 7.33 3.52
CA PRO A 16 -2.92 7.41 2.10
C PRO A 16 -1.71 7.76 1.21
N ALA A 17 -1.86 7.53 -0.08
CA ALA A 17 -0.84 7.70 -1.11
C ALA A 17 -0.18 9.09 -1.17
N CYS A 18 -0.95 10.15 -0.92
CA CYS A 18 -0.46 11.53 -1.04
C CYS A 18 0.79 11.80 -0.19
N LEU A 19 0.94 11.13 0.93
CA LEU A 19 2.09 11.25 1.81
C LEU A 19 3.37 10.68 1.18
N CYS A 20 3.27 9.59 0.42
CA CYS A 20 4.39 9.06 -0.36
C CYS A 20 4.74 9.95 -1.57
N ALA A 21 3.72 10.55 -2.18
CA ALA A 21 3.91 11.45 -3.30
C ALA A 21 4.63 12.74 -2.93
N THR A 22 4.32 13.31 -1.76
CA THR A 22 4.69 14.71 -1.43
C THR A 22 5.98 14.86 -0.62
N GLY A 23 6.34 14.00 0.30
CA GLY A 23 7.60 14.25 1.01
C GLY A 23 7.88 13.35 2.21
N THR A 24 6.88 12.61 2.69
CA THR A 24 7.03 11.77 3.88
C THR A 24 7.38 10.31 3.57
N ARG A 25 7.61 9.97 2.30
CA ARG A 25 7.98 8.60 1.86
C ARG A 25 9.13 8.02 2.67
N GLY A 26 10.19 8.80 2.91
CA GLY A 26 11.34 8.36 3.70
C GLY A 26 11.01 7.96 5.14
N PHE A 27 10.01 8.60 5.76
CA PHE A 27 9.52 8.19 7.07
C PHE A 27 8.93 6.78 7.04
N PHE A 28 8.07 6.48 6.05
CA PHE A 28 7.46 5.16 5.93
C PHE A 28 8.49 4.08 5.60
N VAL A 29 9.49 4.39 4.77
CA VAL A 29 10.62 3.49 4.51
C VAL A 29 11.34 3.14 5.81
N GLU A 30 11.73 4.14 6.62
CA GLU A 30 12.43 3.89 7.89
C GLU A 30 11.54 3.17 8.91
N ALA A 31 10.25 3.48 8.98
CA ALA A 31 9.32 2.81 9.88
C ALA A 31 9.21 1.31 9.61
N VAL A 32 9.07 0.93 8.34
CA VAL A 32 9.00 -0.48 7.91
C VAL A 32 10.36 -1.17 8.04
N LYS A 33 11.44 -0.50 7.65
CA LYS A 33 12.82 -0.99 7.78
C LYS A 33 13.19 -1.33 9.23
N ARG A 34 12.77 -0.50 10.17
CA ARG A 34 13.02 -0.69 11.62
C ARG A 34 12.00 -1.61 12.30
N LYS A 35 11.05 -2.15 11.55
CA LYS A 35 9.98 -3.00 12.10
C LYS A 35 9.20 -2.33 13.23
N MET A 36 8.94 -1.01 13.10
CA MET A 36 8.18 -0.27 14.12
C MET A 36 6.70 -0.68 14.12
N PHE A 37 6.23 -1.26 13.02
CA PHE A 37 4.86 -1.72 12.83
C PHE A 37 4.84 -3.15 12.32
N ASN A 38 3.82 -3.90 12.73
CA ASN A 38 3.63 -5.29 12.36
C ASN A 38 2.84 -5.42 11.06
N VAL A 39 2.05 -4.40 10.71
CA VAL A 39 1.16 -4.37 9.55
C VAL A 39 0.94 -2.95 9.08
N VAL A 40 0.78 -2.79 7.77
CA VAL A 40 0.46 -1.52 7.12
C VAL A 40 -0.86 -1.66 6.37
N SER A 41 -1.75 -0.67 6.51
CA SER A 41 -2.93 -0.51 5.65
C SER A 41 -2.81 0.80 4.88
N THR A 42 -2.87 0.73 3.55
CA THR A 42 -2.65 1.90 2.70
C THR A 42 -3.50 1.85 1.42
N THR A 43 -3.25 2.75 0.48
CA THR A 43 -3.99 2.84 -0.79
C THR A 43 -3.10 2.45 -1.97
N CYS A 44 -3.69 2.08 -3.11
CA CYS A 44 -2.96 1.64 -4.31
C CYS A 44 -1.92 2.67 -4.77
N GLY A 45 -2.28 3.95 -4.80
CA GLY A 45 -1.36 5.03 -5.16
C GLY A 45 -0.10 5.12 -4.27
N THR A 46 -0.09 4.51 -3.09
CA THR A 46 1.12 4.39 -2.27
C THR A 46 2.17 3.53 -2.97
N LEU A 47 1.78 2.39 -3.55
CA LEU A 47 2.67 1.57 -4.35
C LEU A 47 3.15 2.33 -5.59
N ASP A 48 2.22 3.01 -6.26
CA ASP A 48 2.52 3.82 -7.44
C ASP A 48 3.66 4.78 -7.16
N HIS A 49 3.51 5.59 -6.11
CA HIS A 49 4.50 6.63 -5.78
C HIS A 49 5.78 6.05 -5.18
N ASP A 50 5.71 4.95 -4.42
CA ASP A 50 6.90 4.31 -3.87
C ASP A 50 7.78 3.75 -4.99
N ILE A 51 7.19 3.05 -5.96
CA ILE A 51 7.87 2.49 -7.12
C ILE A 51 8.35 3.60 -8.05
N ALA A 52 7.46 4.50 -8.49
CA ALA A 52 7.79 5.55 -9.44
C ALA A 52 8.98 6.39 -8.96
N ARG A 53 8.98 6.80 -7.68
CA ARG A 53 10.03 7.63 -7.08
C ARG A 53 11.35 6.90 -6.81
N ALA A 54 11.37 5.58 -6.89
CA ALA A 54 12.62 4.81 -6.89
C ALA A 54 13.39 4.91 -8.21
N TYR A 55 12.69 5.18 -9.31
CA TYR A 55 13.28 5.22 -10.66
C TYR A 55 13.32 6.60 -11.27
N LYS A 56 12.41 7.51 -10.88
CA LYS A 56 12.25 8.85 -11.45
C LYS A 56 12.01 9.91 -10.38
N HIS A 57 12.23 11.16 -10.73
CA HIS A 57 12.08 12.28 -9.83
C HIS A 57 10.73 12.99 -10.00
N TYR A 58 10.22 13.52 -8.89
CA TYR A 58 9.19 14.52 -8.83
C TYR A 58 9.85 15.86 -8.51
N TYR A 59 9.20 16.95 -8.87
CA TYR A 59 9.78 18.28 -8.79
C TYR A 59 8.97 19.18 -7.88
N HIS A 60 9.63 20.15 -7.26
CA HIS A 60 8.96 21.15 -6.46
C HIS A 60 8.27 22.17 -7.38
N GLY A 61 7.01 22.47 -7.11
CA GLY A 61 6.19 23.44 -7.83
C GLY A 61 5.49 24.39 -6.87
N SER A 62 4.33 24.91 -7.28
CA SER A 62 3.46 25.78 -6.49
C SER A 62 2.01 25.27 -6.53
N PHE A 63 1.23 25.65 -5.52
CA PHE A 63 -0.22 25.40 -5.51
C PHE A 63 -0.99 26.21 -6.56
N ASP A 64 -0.41 27.33 -7.02
CA ASP A 64 -1.04 28.33 -7.90
C ASP A 64 -0.71 28.13 -9.38
N LEU A 65 -0.11 26.99 -9.76
CA LEU A 65 0.20 26.67 -11.16
C LEU A 65 -1.09 26.36 -11.95
N ASP A 66 -1.11 26.75 -13.21
CA ASP A 66 -2.21 26.44 -14.12
C ASP A 66 -2.15 24.96 -14.56
N ASP A 67 -3.16 24.20 -14.16
CA ASP A 67 -3.24 22.76 -14.46
C ASP A 67 -3.48 22.47 -15.96
N VAL A 68 -4.04 23.43 -16.73
CA VAL A 68 -4.23 23.30 -18.17
C VAL A 68 -2.88 23.44 -18.89
N GLU A 69 -2.09 24.45 -18.53
CA GLU A 69 -0.74 24.66 -19.06
C GLU A 69 0.18 23.46 -18.70
N LEU A 70 0.11 22.96 -17.47
CA LEU A 70 0.85 21.77 -17.08
C LEU A 70 0.46 20.56 -17.92
N GLY A 71 -0.84 20.36 -18.17
CA GLY A 71 -1.36 19.27 -19.00
C GLY A 71 -0.82 19.30 -20.44
N GLU A 72 -0.71 20.49 -21.05
CA GLU A 72 -0.12 20.67 -22.40
C GLU A 72 1.34 20.20 -22.48
N HIS A 73 2.04 20.21 -21.33
CA HIS A 73 3.44 19.79 -21.21
C HIS A 73 3.60 18.37 -20.64
N ALA A 74 2.52 17.59 -20.57
CA ALA A 74 2.51 16.25 -19.96
C ALA A 74 3.01 16.24 -18.49
N LEU A 75 2.67 17.28 -17.75
CA LEU A 75 2.94 17.45 -16.34
C LEU A 75 1.65 17.36 -15.54
N MET A 76 1.71 16.69 -14.40
CA MET A 76 0.62 16.61 -13.42
C MET A 76 1.04 17.34 -12.14
N ARG A 77 0.08 17.79 -11.34
CA ARG A 77 0.32 18.46 -10.08
C ARG A 77 -0.38 17.75 -8.93
N LEU A 78 0.36 17.51 -7.87
CA LEU A 78 -0.13 17.04 -6.57
C LEU A 78 0.17 18.10 -5.52
N GLY A 79 -0.76 19.02 -5.28
CA GLY A 79 -0.51 20.18 -4.42
C GLY A 79 0.61 21.07 -4.99
N ASN A 80 1.75 21.12 -4.33
CA ASN A 80 2.96 21.84 -4.78
C ASN A 80 4.04 20.91 -5.35
N VAL A 81 3.69 19.69 -5.75
CA VAL A 81 4.61 18.73 -6.37
C VAL A 81 4.21 18.52 -7.83
N ILE A 82 5.18 18.67 -8.73
CA ILE A 82 5.03 18.42 -10.16
C ILE A 82 5.50 17.00 -10.48
N VAL A 83 4.68 16.29 -11.19
CA VAL A 83 4.89 14.88 -11.58
C VAL A 83 4.82 14.77 -13.10
N PRO A 84 5.95 14.65 -13.82
CA PRO A 84 5.93 14.36 -15.24
C PRO A 84 5.28 12.99 -15.53
N ASN A 85 4.55 12.86 -16.64
CA ASN A 85 3.99 11.59 -17.09
C ASN A 85 5.05 10.48 -17.15
N ALA A 86 6.23 10.79 -17.67
CA ALA A 86 7.36 9.89 -17.73
C ALA A 86 7.91 9.46 -16.33
N SER A 87 7.55 10.20 -15.29
CA SER A 87 7.94 9.90 -13.91
C SER A 87 6.86 9.15 -13.11
N TYR A 88 5.70 8.87 -13.72
CA TYR A 88 4.60 8.16 -13.04
C TYR A 88 4.04 7.02 -13.90
N GLY A 89 3.11 7.28 -14.81
CA GLY A 89 2.42 6.24 -15.55
C GLY A 89 3.35 5.40 -16.40
N GLU A 90 4.21 6.05 -17.20
CA GLU A 90 5.11 5.36 -18.14
C GLU A 90 6.16 4.50 -17.40
N ILE A 91 6.76 5.02 -16.33
CA ILE A 91 7.75 4.25 -15.58
C ILE A 91 7.12 3.09 -14.80
N ILE A 92 5.90 3.27 -14.25
CA ILE A 92 5.19 2.20 -13.56
C ILE A 92 4.89 1.06 -14.54
N GLU A 93 4.35 1.37 -15.71
CA GLU A 93 4.08 0.38 -16.76
C GLU A 93 5.36 -0.37 -17.16
N ALA A 94 6.42 0.37 -17.48
CA ALA A 94 7.69 -0.20 -17.93
C ALA A 94 8.36 -1.13 -16.90
N VAL A 95 8.17 -0.85 -15.60
CA VAL A 95 8.80 -1.61 -14.52
C VAL A 95 7.89 -2.76 -14.06
N VAL A 96 6.58 -2.54 -13.96
CA VAL A 96 5.65 -3.49 -13.34
C VAL A 96 5.22 -4.59 -14.30
N MET A 97 4.95 -4.28 -15.57
CA MET A 97 4.44 -5.28 -16.51
C MET A 97 5.37 -6.49 -16.71
N PRO A 98 6.69 -6.31 -16.90
CA PRO A 98 7.61 -7.47 -16.97
C PRO A 98 7.62 -8.31 -15.69
N VAL A 99 7.50 -7.65 -14.53
CA VAL A 99 7.49 -8.33 -13.24
C VAL A 99 6.19 -9.11 -13.02
N LEU A 100 5.06 -8.62 -13.49
CA LEU A 100 3.82 -9.39 -13.46
C LEU A 100 3.92 -10.68 -14.28
N GLU A 101 4.61 -10.66 -15.43
CA GLU A 101 4.91 -11.87 -16.21
C GLU A 101 5.78 -12.87 -15.42
N GLU A 102 6.79 -12.39 -14.71
CA GLU A 102 7.61 -13.24 -13.87
C GLU A 102 6.79 -13.87 -12.73
N ILE A 103 6.01 -13.05 -12.00
CA ILE A 103 5.12 -13.51 -10.93
C ILE A 103 4.13 -14.55 -11.46
N TYR A 104 3.54 -14.30 -12.61
CA TYR A 104 2.59 -15.20 -13.24
C TYR A 104 3.23 -16.57 -13.52
N ASN A 105 4.38 -16.59 -14.18
CA ASN A 105 5.07 -17.81 -14.53
C ASN A 105 5.58 -18.59 -13.31
N ASP A 106 6.12 -17.88 -12.30
CA ASP A 106 6.60 -18.50 -11.07
C ASP A 106 5.44 -19.10 -10.27
N ARG A 107 4.31 -18.39 -10.18
CA ARG A 107 3.12 -18.87 -9.47
C ARG A 107 2.55 -20.16 -10.08
N LEU A 108 2.48 -20.27 -11.41
CA LEU A 108 2.05 -21.49 -12.08
C LEU A 108 2.99 -22.67 -11.80
N LYS A 109 4.31 -22.42 -11.76
CA LYS A 109 5.30 -23.46 -11.42
C LYS A 109 5.20 -23.90 -9.98
N GLU A 110 5.14 -22.96 -9.04
CA GLU A 110 5.10 -23.22 -7.60
C GLU A 110 3.85 -24.00 -7.18
N THR A 111 2.71 -23.61 -7.69
CA THR A 111 1.44 -24.25 -7.34
C THR A 111 1.21 -25.55 -8.10
N GLY A 112 1.79 -25.71 -9.27
CA GLY A 112 1.48 -26.78 -10.21
C GLY A 112 0.03 -26.74 -10.73
N LYS A 113 -0.68 -25.63 -10.49
CA LYS A 113 -2.07 -25.40 -10.86
C LYS A 113 -2.15 -24.50 -12.08
N THR A 114 -3.29 -24.49 -12.73
CA THR A 114 -3.63 -23.63 -13.87
C THR A 114 -4.97 -22.94 -13.65
N GLY A 115 -5.24 -21.91 -14.44
CA GLY A 115 -6.49 -21.17 -14.31
C GLY A 115 -6.60 -20.40 -12.99
N ALA A 116 -7.83 -20.10 -12.59
CA ALA A 116 -8.11 -19.35 -11.36
C ALA A 116 -7.58 -20.03 -10.08
N ASP A 117 -7.50 -21.36 -10.07
CA ASP A 117 -7.03 -22.12 -8.91
C ASP A 117 -5.57 -21.84 -8.53
N ALA A 118 -4.75 -21.41 -9.48
CA ALA A 118 -3.38 -21.00 -9.22
C ALA A 118 -3.28 -19.74 -8.34
N TRP A 119 -4.33 -18.93 -8.31
CA TRP A 119 -4.35 -17.63 -7.65
C TRP A 119 -5.05 -17.63 -6.29
N ILE A 120 -5.62 -18.75 -5.86
CA ILE A 120 -6.20 -18.87 -4.53
C ILE A 120 -5.15 -18.54 -3.48
N GLY A 121 -5.47 -17.61 -2.58
CA GLY A 121 -4.56 -17.14 -1.55
C GLY A 121 -3.55 -16.08 -2.00
N PHE A 122 -3.57 -15.62 -3.25
CA PHE A 122 -2.68 -14.57 -3.75
C PHE A 122 -3.39 -13.20 -3.73
N GLY A 123 -3.36 -12.54 -2.59
CA GLY A 123 -3.94 -11.21 -2.37
C GLY A 123 -2.99 -10.05 -2.65
N SER A 124 -3.41 -8.83 -2.27
CA SER A 124 -2.60 -7.62 -2.43
C SER A 124 -1.33 -7.66 -1.57
N ILE A 125 -1.39 -8.27 -0.39
CA ILE A 125 -0.24 -8.46 0.49
C ILE A 125 0.85 -9.28 -0.21
N HIS A 126 0.47 -10.40 -0.83
CA HIS A 126 1.39 -11.24 -1.58
C HIS A 126 1.97 -10.50 -2.79
N LEU A 127 1.12 -9.77 -3.52
CA LEU A 127 1.57 -8.94 -4.64
C LEU A 127 2.63 -7.92 -4.20
N VAL A 128 2.42 -7.21 -3.10
CA VAL A 128 3.39 -6.25 -2.56
C VAL A 128 4.72 -6.92 -2.22
N TRP A 129 4.69 -8.09 -1.61
CA TRP A 129 5.92 -8.83 -1.33
C TRP A 129 6.66 -9.26 -2.59
N GLU A 130 5.93 -9.72 -3.60
CA GLU A 130 6.53 -10.12 -4.88
C GLU A 130 7.10 -8.93 -5.66
N LEU A 131 6.39 -7.80 -5.69
CA LEU A 131 6.93 -6.55 -6.24
C LEU A 131 8.16 -6.09 -5.45
N GLY A 132 8.10 -6.08 -4.13
CA GLY A 132 9.21 -5.67 -3.28
C GLY A 132 10.47 -6.51 -3.46
N LYS A 133 10.33 -7.81 -3.71
CA LYS A 133 11.46 -8.72 -4.00
C LYS A 133 12.13 -8.45 -5.35
N ARG A 134 11.36 -8.10 -6.38
CA ARG A 134 11.83 -8.01 -7.77
C ARG A 134 12.24 -6.61 -8.20
N ILE A 135 11.46 -5.61 -7.82
CA ILE A 135 11.69 -4.21 -8.20
C ILE A 135 11.96 -3.27 -7.04
N GLY A 136 11.82 -3.75 -5.81
CA GLY A 136 12.12 -2.95 -4.62
C GLY A 136 13.60 -2.63 -4.52
N THR A 137 13.89 -1.40 -4.17
CA THR A 137 15.23 -0.92 -3.83
C THR A 137 15.29 -0.54 -2.34
N PRO A 138 16.46 -0.47 -1.70
CA PRO A 138 16.56 -0.16 -0.27
C PRO A 138 15.94 1.18 0.15
N ASP A 139 15.59 2.04 -0.79
CA ASP A 139 14.90 3.30 -0.57
C ASP A 139 13.38 3.22 -0.80
N THR A 140 12.84 2.01 -1.04
CA THR A 140 11.39 1.76 -1.11
C THR A 140 10.88 1.07 0.16
N PHE A 141 9.65 1.40 0.57
CA PHE A 141 9.04 0.70 1.71
C PHE A 141 8.62 -0.73 1.34
N ILE A 142 8.22 -0.99 0.07
CA ILE A 142 7.85 -2.34 -0.39
C ILE A 142 9.02 -3.33 -0.31
N TYR A 143 10.26 -2.88 -0.56
CA TYR A 143 11.46 -3.70 -0.38
C TYR A 143 11.58 -4.21 1.07
N TRP A 144 11.43 -3.30 2.04
CA TRP A 144 11.54 -3.66 3.45
C TRP A 144 10.34 -4.45 3.93
N ALA A 145 9.15 -4.16 3.42
CA ALA A 145 7.95 -4.96 3.70
C ALA A 145 8.14 -6.41 3.24
N ALA A 146 8.61 -6.61 2.00
CA ALA A 146 8.92 -7.94 1.48
C ALA A 146 10.03 -8.64 2.28
N LYS A 147 11.14 -7.93 2.55
CA LYS A 147 12.28 -8.47 3.29
C LYS A 147 11.94 -8.90 4.72
N HIS A 148 11.04 -8.19 5.37
CA HIS A 148 10.63 -8.46 6.75
C HIS A 148 9.32 -9.23 6.86
N GLN A 149 8.67 -9.54 5.73
CA GLN A 149 7.35 -10.18 5.65
C GLN A 149 6.29 -9.39 6.43
N ILE A 150 6.40 -8.04 6.40
CA ILE A 150 5.37 -7.16 6.98
C ILE A 150 4.20 -7.08 6.00
N PRO A 151 2.99 -7.48 6.39
CA PRO A 151 1.81 -7.36 5.54
C PRO A 151 1.52 -5.89 5.19
N VAL A 152 1.29 -5.62 3.92
CA VAL A 152 0.83 -4.33 3.41
C VAL A 152 -0.50 -4.58 2.71
N CYS A 153 -1.59 -4.33 3.42
CA CYS A 153 -2.95 -4.50 2.90
C CYS A 153 -3.39 -3.26 2.13
N ILE A 154 -3.96 -3.49 0.94
CA ILE A 154 -4.48 -2.43 0.07
C ILE A 154 -5.93 -2.75 -0.29
N PRO A 155 -6.89 -2.34 0.55
CA PRO A 155 -8.32 -2.68 0.36
C PRO A 155 -8.88 -2.20 -0.99
N GLY A 156 -8.34 -1.10 -1.53
CA GLY A 156 -8.71 -0.53 -2.82
C GLY A 156 -7.61 -0.69 -3.87
N ILE A 157 -7.10 -1.90 -4.08
CA ILE A 157 -5.95 -2.18 -4.97
C ILE A 157 -6.19 -1.76 -6.44
N THR A 158 -7.42 -1.63 -6.87
CA THR A 158 -7.76 -1.23 -8.24
C THR A 158 -7.76 0.29 -8.45
N ASP A 159 -7.67 1.08 -7.38
CA ASP A 159 -7.72 2.55 -7.45
C ASP A 159 -6.30 3.16 -7.53
N GLY A 160 -5.65 3.00 -8.67
CA GLY A 160 -4.32 3.54 -8.94
C GLY A 160 -3.69 2.99 -10.22
N SER A 161 -2.47 3.43 -10.53
CA SER A 161 -1.74 3.02 -11.72
C SER A 161 -1.37 1.53 -11.67
N ILE A 162 -0.96 1.00 -10.52
CA ILE A 162 -0.76 -0.45 -10.34
C ILE A 162 -2.05 -1.22 -10.64
N GLY A 163 -3.19 -0.74 -10.14
CA GLY A 163 -4.49 -1.35 -10.42
C GLY A 163 -4.81 -1.38 -11.92
N ALA A 164 -4.49 -0.30 -12.64
CA ALA A 164 -4.61 -0.26 -14.09
C ALA A 164 -3.70 -1.29 -14.78
N GLN A 165 -2.45 -1.44 -14.34
CA GLN A 165 -1.53 -2.46 -14.87
C GLN A 165 -2.05 -3.88 -14.63
N LEU A 166 -2.58 -4.16 -13.44
CA LEU A 166 -3.22 -5.46 -13.13
C LEU A 166 -4.40 -5.75 -14.06
N PHE A 167 -5.22 -4.72 -14.34
CA PHE A 167 -6.32 -4.85 -15.29
C PHE A 167 -5.82 -5.13 -16.71
N MET A 168 -4.82 -4.38 -17.20
CA MET A 168 -4.23 -4.57 -18.53
C MET A 168 -3.56 -5.94 -18.65
N PHE A 169 -2.83 -6.36 -17.63
CA PHE A 169 -2.23 -7.69 -17.56
C PHE A 169 -3.27 -8.80 -17.67
N ARG A 170 -4.37 -8.68 -16.94
CA ARG A 170 -5.48 -9.64 -17.00
C ARG A 170 -6.18 -9.69 -18.37
N GLN A 171 -6.09 -8.66 -19.23
CA GLN A 171 -6.61 -8.76 -20.59
C GLN A 171 -5.83 -9.78 -21.44
N GLN A 172 -4.54 -9.98 -21.13
CA GLN A 172 -3.67 -10.94 -21.80
C GLN A 172 -3.69 -12.32 -21.10
N HIS A 173 -3.81 -12.33 -19.79
CA HIS A 173 -3.83 -13.52 -18.92
C HIS A 173 -5.19 -13.63 -18.22
N ARG A 174 -6.20 -14.17 -18.92
CA ARG A 174 -7.60 -14.20 -18.44
C ARG A 174 -7.81 -15.00 -17.16
N ASP A 175 -6.93 -15.89 -16.83
CA ASP A 175 -6.89 -16.71 -15.64
C ASP A 175 -6.15 -16.05 -14.46
N PHE A 176 -5.50 -14.92 -14.68
CA PHE A 176 -4.91 -14.12 -13.59
C PHE A 176 -6.00 -13.52 -12.70
N HIS A 177 -5.89 -13.78 -11.41
CA HIS A 177 -6.79 -13.25 -10.39
C HIS A 177 -6.00 -12.74 -9.19
N LEU A 178 -6.52 -11.73 -8.51
CA LEU A 178 -6.04 -11.27 -7.22
C LEU A 178 -7.09 -11.64 -6.17
N ASP A 179 -6.74 -12.51 -5.24
CA ASP A 179 -7.62 -12.98 -4.17
C ASP A 179 -7.55 -12.00 -2.99
N THR A 180 -8.34 -10.93 -3.07
CA THR A 180 -8.38 -9.90 -2.01
C THR A 180 -8.99 -10.42 -0.70
N LEU A 181 -9.79 -11.49 -0.73
CA LEU A 181 -10.32 -12.11 0.48
C LEU A 181 -9.24 -12.87 1.28
N ALA A 182 -8.16 -13.28 0.61
CA ALA A 182 -7.02 -13.84 1.33
C ALA A 182 -6.29 -12.81 2.19
N ASP A 183 -6.32 -11.53 1.81
CA ASP A 183 -5.79 -10.45 2.64
C ASP A 183 -6.62 -10.28 3.93
N GLU A 184 -7.95 -10.42 3.83
CA GLU A 184 -8.84 -10.31 4.97
C GLU A 184 -8.60 -11.44 6.00
N GLN A 185 -8.19 -12.63 5.56
CA GLN A 185 -7.79 -13.70 6.48
C GLN A 185 -6.54 -13.31 7.28
N ILE A 186 -5.52 -12.74 6.62
CA ILE A 186 -4.30 -12.26 7.31
C ILE A 186 -4.65 -11.14 8.30
N MET A 187 -5.52 -10.21 7.91
CA MET A 187 -5.97 -9.12 8.79
C MET A 187 -6.74 -9.65 9.99
N SER A 188 -7.57 -10.68 9.79
CA SER A 188 -8.29 -11.39 10.86
C SER A 188 -7.31 -11.99 11.86
N ASP A 189 -6.34 -12.76 11.39
CA ASP A 189 -5.37 -13.43 12.25
C ASP A 189 -4.58 -12.40 13.09
N LEU A 190 -4.14 -11.30 12.48
CA LEU A 190 -3.45 -10.20 13.16
C LEU A 190 -4.31 -9.45 14.19
N THR A 191 -5.63 -9.58 14.10
CA THR A 191 -6.59 -8.95 15.01
C THR A 191 -6.93 -9.84 16.19
N TRP A 192 -7.14 -11.12 15.96
CA TRP A 192 -7.63 -12.05 16.97
C TRP A 192 -6.53 -12.70 17.81
N ASP A 193 -5.35 -12.91 17.26
CA ASP A 193 -4.27 -13.64 17.92
C ASP A 193 -3.44 -12.80 18.91
N VAL A 194 -3.85 -11.56 19.16
CA VAL A 194 -3.08 -10.60 19.96
C VAL A 194 -3.83 -10.12 21.21
N GLU A 195 -3.07 -9.79 22.25
CA GLU A 195 -3.58 -9.23 23.50
C GLU A 195 -3.69 -7.70 23.42
N THR A 196 -2.77 -7.05 22.71
CA THR A 196 -2.72 -5.59 22.57
C THR A 196 -2.65 -5.18 21.12
N SER A 197 -3.50 -4.24 20.73
CA SER A 197 -3.56 -3.68 19.37
C SER A 197 -3.46 -2.16 19.42
N ASN A 198 -2.44 -1.60 18.79
CA ASN A 198 -2.17 -0.16 18.75
C ASN A 198 -2.12 0.34 17.31
N ALA A 199 -2.46 1.60 17.06
CA ALA A 199 -2.39 2.16 15.73
C ALA A 199 -1.81 3.57 15.68
N LEU A 200 -0.98 3.82 14.66
CA LEU A 200 -0.65 5.15 14.17
C LEU A 200 -1.36 5.35 12.83
N MET A 201 -2.26 6.31 12.77
CA MET A 201 -3.05 6.63 11.59
C MET A 201 -2.74 8.05 11.12
N VAL A 202 -2.08 8.15 9.96
CA VAL A 202 -1.70 9.42 9.35
C VAL A 202 -2.60 9.70 8.16
N GLY A 203 -3.36 10.79 8.19
CA GLY A 203 -4.42 11.06 7.23
C GLY A 203 -5.71 10.33 7.57
N GLY A 204 -6.52 10.03 6.54
CA GLY A 204 -7.84 9.40 6.68
C GLY A 204 -8.16 8.45 5.52
N GLY A 205 -9.44 8.33 5.19
CA GLY A 205 -9.92 7.52 4.08
C GLY A 205 -9.90 6.01 4.36
N ILE A 206 -9.89 5.23 3.28
CA ILE A 206 -10.04 3.77 3.34
C ILE A 206 -8.94 3.07 4.16
N SER A 207 -7.71 3.55 4.11
CA SER A 207 -6.59 2.96 4.85
C SER A 207 -6.80 3.00 6.36
N LYS A 208 -7.24 4.15 6.88
CA LYS A 208 -7.60 4.33 8.29
C LYS A 208 -8.85 3.53 8.63
N HIS A 209 -9.91 3.65 7.80
CA HIS A 209 -11.16 2.95 8.02
C HIS A 209 -10.93 1.43 8.13
N HIS A 210 -10.08 0.85 7.30
CA HIS A 210 -9.81 -0.58 7.30
C HIS A 210 -9.13 -1.06 8.59
N VAL A 211 -8.21 -0.29 9.17
CA VAL A 211 -7.62 -0.60 10.49
C VAL A 211 -8.68 -0.59 11.59
N ILE A 212 -9.54 0.43 11.62
CA ILE A 212 -10.62 0.53 12.60
C ILE A 212 -11.65 -0.59 12.40
N TRP A 213 -12.00 -0.87 11.14
CA TRP A 213 -12.94 -1.93 10.76
C TRP A 213 -12.52 -3.29 11.33
N TRP A 214 -11.27 -3.68 11.16
CA TRP A 214 -10.78 -4.94 11.70
C TRP A 214 -10.73 -4.94 13.23
N ASN A 215 -10.26 -3.89 13.84
CA ASN A 215 -10.12 -3.83 15.29
C ASN A 215 -11.45 -3.75 16.04
N GLN A 216 -12.56 -3.32 15.41
CA GLN A 216 -13.87 -3.34 16.06
C GLN A 216 -14.32 -4.73 16.49
N TYR A 217 -13.91 -5.79 15.78
CA TYR A 217 -14.29 -7.17 16.11
C TYR A 217 -13.69 -7.67 17.42
N ARG A 218 -12.58 -7.11 17.86
CA ARG A 218 -11.98 -7.39 19.17
C ARG A 218 -12.39 -6.40 20.27
N GLY A 219 -13.28 -5.46 19.97
CA GLY A 219 -13.73 -4.44 20.91
C GLY A 219 -12.99 -3.10 20.80
N GLY A 220 -12.15 -2.92 19.78
CA GLY A 220 -11.42 -1.69 19.48
C GLY A 220 -9.90 -1.81 19.61
N LEU A 221 -9.23 -0.69 19.36
CA LEU A 221 -7.79 -0.53 19.59
C LEU A 221 -7.52 -0.22 21.08
N ASP A 222 -6.46 -0.77 21.64
CA ASP A 222 -6.04 -0.44 23.00
C ASP A 222 -5.42 0.96 23.08
N SER A 223 -4.75 1.40 22.00
CA SER A 223 -4.32 2.79 21.83
C SER A 223 -4.27 3.21 20.37
N ALA A 224 -4.56 4.48 20.12
CA ALA A 224 -4.53 5.03 18.77
C ALA A 224 -3.99 6.47 18.76
N VAL A 225 -3.15 6.77 17.78
CA VAL A 225 -2.68 8.13 17.48
C VAL A 225 -3.15 8.51 16.10
N TYR A 226 -3.86 9.63 16.01
CA TYR A 226 -4.33 10.21 14.75
C TYR A 226 -3.53 11.46 14.42
N ILE A 227 -3.01 11.53 13.20
CA ILE A 227 -2.40 12.73 12.62
C ILE A 227 -3.22 13.09 11.39
N THR A 228 -4.14 14.04 11.51
CA THR A 228 -5.11 14.40 10.47
C THR A 228 -5.45 15.88 10.52
N THR A 229 -5.82 16.43 9.38
CA THR A 229 -6.40 17.78 9.27
C THR A 229 -7.94 17.77 9.26
N ALA A 230 -8.55 16.58 9.27
CA ALA A 230 -9.99 16.43 9.27
C ALA A 230 -10.58 16.83 10.64
N PRO A 231 -11.76 17.48 10.65
CA PRO A 231 -12.45 17.82 11.90
C PRO A 231 -13.00 16.57 12.60
N GLU A 232 -13.19 16.67 13.92
CA GLU A 232 -13.60 15.55 14.77
C GLU A 232 -14.95 14.90 14.36
N HIS A 233 -15.83 15.64 13.72
CA HIS A 233 -17.14 15.17 13.28
C HIS A 233 -17.16 14.57 11.87
N ASP A 234 -16.02 14.48 11.18
CA ASP A 234 -15.92 13.76 9.92
C ASP A 234 -15.94 12.26 10.20
N GLY A 235 -17.06 11.60 9.86
CA GLY A 235 -17.31 10.19 10.16
C GLY A 235 -16.30 9.20 9.56
N LEU A 236 -15.58 9.56 8.49
CA LEU A 236 -14.44 8.81 7.97
C LEU A 236 -13.14 9.14 8.72
N SER A 237 -13.12 10.20 9.48
CA SER A 237 -11.95 10.68 10.22
C SER A 237 -11.90 10.16 11.65
N LEU A 238 -13.04 9.96 12.29
CA LEU A 238 -13.15 9.51 13.67
C LEU A 238 -14.36 8.57 13.78
N ILE A 239 -14.12 7.29 13.76
CA ILE A 239 -15.09 6.32 14.29
C ILE A 239 -14.78 6.17 15.77
N HIS A 240 -15.79 6.30 16.60
CA HIS A 240 -15.63 6.11 18.04
C HIS A 240 -15.03 4.74 18.31
N ILE A 241 -13.94 4.75 19.03
CA ILE A 241 -13.28 3.57 19.60
C ILE A 241 -14.01 3.24 20.89
#